data_401bc86b5054d5c8b1e124c6bf11505c
#
_entry.id   401bc86b5054d5c8b1e124c6bf11505c
#
_cell.length_a   1.000
_cell.length_b   1.000
_cell.length_c   1.000
_cell.angle_alpha   90.00
_cell.angle_beta   90.00
_cell.angle_gamma   90.00
#
_symmetry.space_group_name_H-M   'P 1'
#
loop_
_entity.id
_entity.type
_entity.pdbx_description
1 polymer ?
#
loop_
_entity_poly.entity_id
_entity_poly.type
_entity_poly.pdbx_seq_one_letter_code
_entity_poly.pdbx_strand_id
1 'polypeptide(L)'
;MKVTAQLYGQFLVSSQVNYTGTYLADHLEGLTHDNVRYFLKTSHFTSRQLWQQVRPQLVFSARGYVLFDDTVLDKHHSRHIELVRRQYSGNAHGVIAGIGLVNCVYVNPETDQFWLIDYRLFAPETDGKTKLDHVAEMLAQLAPRGVAYRTVLMDSWYATTALFKWLLAADRIFYYHAEK
;
A
#
# COMPACT_ATOMS: atom_id res chain seq x y z
N MET A 1 11.85 -21.66 -17.47
CA MET A 1 11.15 -20.35 -17.72
C MET A 1 11.54 -19.36 -16.61
N LYS A 2 11.60 -18.06 -16.91
CA LYS A 2 11.91 -17.02 -15.91
C LYS A 2 10.61 -16.43 -15.37
N VAL A 3 10.48 -16.29 -14.04
CA VAL A 3 9.36 -15.59 -13.43
C VAL A 3 9.55 -14.09 -13.60
N THR A 4 8.49 -13.40 -14.02
CA THR A 4 8.43 -11.93 -14.11
C THR A 4 7.40 -11.39 -13.14
N ALA A 5 7.47 -10.10 -12.81
CA ALA A 5 6.47 -9.44 -11.98
C ALA A 5 5.07 -9.52 -12.59
N GLN A 6 4.98 -9.41 -13.92
CA GLN A 6 3.71 -9.54 -14.63
C GLN A 6 3.12 -10.95 -14.50
N LEU A 7 3.93 -12.00 -14.75
CA LEU A 7 3.49 -13.39 -14.62
C LEU A 7 3.03 -13.68 -13.18
N TYR A 8 3.83 -13.26 -12.19
CA TYR A 8 3.51 -13.49 -10.79
C TYR A 8 2.24 -12.70 -10.35
N GLY A 9 2.10 -11.47 -10.80
CA GLY A 9 0.89 -10.67 -10.58
C GLY A 9 -0.37 -11.29 -11.20
N GLN A 10 -0.27 -11.75 -12.46
CA GLN A 10 -1.36 -12.48 -13.13
C GLN A 10 -1.76 -13.75 -12.35
N PHE A 11 -0.77 -14.49 -11.87
CA PHE A 11 -1.03 -15.66 -11.01
C PHE A 11 -1.81 -15.29 -9.74
N LEU A 12 -1.38 -14.24 -9.03
CA LEU A 12 -2.06 -13.80 -7.79
C LEU A 12 -3.51 -13.37 -8.04
N VAL A 13 -3.79 -12.74 -9.18
CA VAL A 13 -5.14 -12.29 -9.55
C VAL A 13 -6.03 -13.44 -10.02
N SER A 14 -5.45 -14.41 -10.77
CA SER A 14 -6.22 -15.53 -11.37
C SER A 14 -6.37 -16.73 -10.43
N SER A 15 -5.51 -16.90 -9.43
CA SER A 15 -5.58 -18.03 -8.51
C SER A 15 -6.72 -17.83 -7.50
N GLN A 16 -7.62 -18.84 -7.43
CA GLN A 16 -8.75 -18.82 -6.51
C GLN A 16 -8.53 -19.65 -5.24
N VAL A 17 -7.56 -20.56 -5.26
CA VAL A 17 -7.42 -21.59 -4.22
C VAL A 17 -6.12 -21.48 -3.45
N ASN A 18 -4.99 -21.23 -4.14
CA ASN A 18 -3.67 -21.31 -3.51
C ASN A 18 -2.67 -20.37 -4.17
N TYR A 19 -1.96 -19.58 -3.37
CA TYR A 19 -0.98 -18.57 -3.81
C TYR A 19 0.46 -19.00 -3.55
N THR A 20 0.74 -20.30 -3.39
CA THR A 20 2.10 -20.79 -3.13
C THR A 20 2.94 -20.85 -4.41
N GLY A 21 4.25 -20.67 -4.26
CA GLY A 21 5.18 -20.81 -5.38
C GLY A 21 5.19 -22.22 -5.99
N THR A 22 4.90 -23.24 -5.18
CA THR A 22 4.74 -24.63 -5.64
C THR A 22 3.53 -24.74 -6.54
N TYR A 23 2.38 -24.21 -6.12
CA TYR A 23 1.17 -24.25 -6.95
C TYR A 23 1.37 -23.55 -8.30
N LEU A 24 2.05 -22.40 -8.33
CA LEU A 24 2.39 -21.74 -9.61
C LEU A 24 3.29 -22.61 -10.48
N ALA A 25 4.30 -23.26 -9.88
CA ALA A 25 5.24 -24.12 -10.62
C ALA A 25 4.55 -25.37 -11.21
N ASP A 26 3.60 -25.94 -10.49
CA ASP A 26 2.87 -27.15 -10.93
C ASP A 26 1.91 -26.88 -12.11
N HIS A 27 1.55 -25.61 -12.35
CA HIS A 27 0.60 -25.23 -13.41
C HIS A 27 1.25 -24.57 -14.64
N LEU A 28 2.59 -24.43 -14.65
CA LEU A 28 3.30 -23.84 -15.78
C LEU A 28 4.51 -24.67 -16.19
N GLU A 29 4.48 -25.17 -17.42
CA GLU A 29 5.60 -25.94 -17.98
C GLU A 29 6.91 -25.15 -17.97
N GLY A 30 7.99 -25.82 -17.58
CA GLY A 30 9.33 -25.22 -17.53
C GLY A 30 9.54 -24.22 -16.40
N LEU A 31 8.60 -24.14 -15.46
CA LEU A 31 8.75 -23.39 -14.21
C LEU A 31 9.00 -24.34 -13.05
N THR A 32 9.91 -24.00 -12.16
CA THR A 32 10.18 -24.74 -10.92
C THR A 32 9.87 -23.86 -9.70
N HIS A 33 9.60 -24.49 -8.58
CA HIS A 33 9.47 -23.79 -7.29
C HIS A 33 10.68 -22.90 -6.99
N ASP A 34 11.88 -23.35 -7.34
CA ASP A 34 13.11 -22.58 -7.13
C ASP A 34 13.16 -21.30 -7.98
N ASN A 35 12.60 -21.32 -9.20
CA ASN A 35 12.49 -20.12 -10.02
C ASN A 35 11.60 -19.06 -9.34
N VAL A 36 10.46 -19.50 -8.75
CA VAL A 36 9.55 -18.61 -8.03
C VAL A 36 10.22 -18.07 -6.77
N ARG A 37 10.87 -18.94 -5.99
CA ARG A 37 11.60 -18.55 -4.79
C ARG A 37 12.73 -17.55 -5.10
N TYR A 38 13.50 -17.79 -6.16
CA TYR A 38 14.55 -16.89 -6.60
C TYR A 38 13.99 -15.53 -6.98
N PHE A 39 12.90 -15.50 -7.76
CA PHE A 39 12.21 -14.26 -8.12
C PHE A 39 11.78 -13.47 -6.87
N LEU A 40 11.10 -14.12 -5.92
CA LEU A 40 10.65 -13.46 -4.70
C LEU A 40 11.80 -12.95 -3.83
N LYS A 41 12.90 -13.72 -3.76
CA LYS A 41 14.10 -13.34 -2.99
C LYS A 41 14.84 -12.15 -3.60
N THR A 42 14.87 -12.05 -4.94
CA THR A 42 15.67 -11.05 -5.66
C THR A 42 14.87 -9.84 -6.12
N SER A 43 13.55 -9.92 -6.05
CA SER A 43 12.68 -8.80 -6.43
C SER A 43 12.56 -7.80 -5.30
N HIS A 44 12.89 -6.55 -5.59
CA HIS A 44 12.74 -5.43 -4.66
C HIS A 44 11.73 -4.44 -5.24
N PHE A 45 10.48 -4.55 -4.80
CA PHE A 45 9.43 -3.63 -5.19
C PHE A 45 9.43 -2.43 -4.22
N THR A 46 9.57 -1.23 -4.78
CA THR A 46 9.59 0.00 -4.02
C THR A 46 8.38 0.88 -4.37
N SER A 47 7.97 1.75 -3.48
CA SER A 47 6.91 2.73 -3.74
C SER A 47 7.27 3.65 -4.93
N ARG A 48 8.56 3.92 -5.16
CA ARG A 48 9.02 4.65 -6.34
C ARG A 48 8.76 3.90 -7.65
N GLN A 49 9.01 2.58 -7.67
CA GLN A 49 8.71 1.75 -8.86
C GLN A 49 7.19 1.65 -9.08
N LEU A 50 6.41 1.50 -8.01
CA LEU A 50 4.96 1.56 -8.10
C LEU A 50 4.51 2.87 -8.77
N TRP A 51 4.97 4.01 -8.26
CA TRP A 51 4.67 5.31 -8.85
C TRP A 51 5.03 5.39 -10.33
N GLN A 52 6.23 4.93 -10.72
CA GLN A 52 6.67 4.94 -12.12
C GLN A 52 5.77 4.12 -13.04
N GLN A 53 5.21 3.02 -12.55
CA GLN A 53 4.32 2.14 -13.32
C GLN A 53 2.89 2.70 -13.42
N VAL A 54 2.36 3.29 -12.35
CA VAL A 54 0.97 3.78 -12.37
C VAL A 54 0.86 5.19 -12.95
N ARG A 55 1.88 6.02 -12.82
CA ARG A 55 1.85 7.43 -13.26
C ARG A 55 1.39 7.62 -14.71
N PRO A 56 1.82 6.84 -15.72
CA PRO A 56 1.37 6.99 -17.10
C PRO A 56 -0.12 6.69 -17.32
N GLN A 57 -0.74 5.96 -16.40
CA GLN A 57 -2.14 5.55 -16.47
C GLN A 57 -3.07 6.50 -15.71
N LEU A 58 -2.50 7.38 -14.88
CA LEU A 58 -3.26 8.30 -14.05
C LEU A 58 -3.78 9.49 -14.85
N VAL A 59 -5.10 9.67 -14.82
CA VAL A 59 -5.76 10.89 -15.23
C VAL A 59 -6.10 11.69 -13.99
N PHE A 60 -5.50 12.87 -13.82
CA PHE A 60 -5.76 13.69 -12.66
C PHE A 60 -6.97 14.58 -12.86
N SER A 61 -7.74 14.76 -11.79
CA SER A 61 -8.85 15.70 -11.69
C SER A 61 -8.61 16.71 -10.57
N ALA A 62 -8.95 17.96 -10.80
CA ALA A 62 -8.95 18.99 -9.76
C ALA A 62 -9.91 18.63 -8.61
N ARG A 63 -10.90 17.74 -8.83
CA ARG A 63 -11.82 17.21 -7.81
C ARG A 63 -11.36 15.87 -7.25
N GLY A 64 -10.15 15.41 -7.59
CA GLY A 64 -9.59 14.14 -7.13
C GLY A 64 -9.54 14.00 -5.62
N TYR A 65 -9.56 12.76 -5.16
CA TYR A 65 -9.41 12.40 -3.75
C TYR A 65 -8.07 11.69 -3.55
N VAL A 66 -7.48 11.90 -2.39
CA VAL A 66 -6.39 11.07 -1.87
C VAL A 66 -6.86 10.40 -0.60
N LEU A 67 -6.74 9.08 -0.54
CA LEU A 67 -7.20 8.29 0.58
C LEU A 67 -6.00 7.65 1.27
N PHE A 68 -5.96 7.76 2.60
CA PHE A 68 -4.99 7.07 3.45
C PHE A 68 -5.69 6.04 4.30
N ASP A 69 -5.16 4.83 4.26
CA ASP A 69 -5.60 3.71 5.07
C ASP A 69 -4.43 2.82 5.40
N ASP A 70 -4.53 2.07 6.49
CA ASP A 70 -3.52 1.10 6.83
C ASP A 70 -4.09 -0.32 6.94
N THR A 71 -3.22 -1.27 6.67
CA THR A 71 -3.56 -2.68 6.82
C THR A 71 -2.41 -3.43 7.46
N VAL A 72 -2.73 -4.54 8.11
CA VAL A 72 -1.74 -5.46 8.67
C VAL A 72 -1.79 -6.76 7.90
N LEU A 73 -0.70 -7.08 7.20
CA LEU A 73 -0.51 -8.37 6.55
C LEU A 73 -0.21 -9.41 7.62
N ASP A 74 -1.16 -10.28 7.88
CA ASP A 74 -1.02 -11.35 8.87
C ASP A 74 0.13 -12.30 8.53
N LYS A 75 1.00 -12.55 9.50
CA LYS A 75 2.18 -13.41 9.43
C LYS A 75 2.31 -14.36 10.62
N HIS A 76 1.17 -14.74 11.23
CA HIS A 76 1.18 -15.56 12.45
C HIS A 76 1.86 -16.93 12.27
N HIS A 77 1.89 -17.48 11.04
CA HIS A 77 2.60 -18.72 10.74
C HIS A 77 4.12 -18.56 10.53
N SER A 78 4.62 -17.32 10.50
CA SER A 78 6.00 -17.03 10.13
C SER A 78 6.79 -16.46 11.30
N ARG A 79 7.69 -17.26 11.87
CA ARG A 79 8.43 -16.89 13.10
C ARG A 79 9.67 -16.01 12.84
N HIS A 80 10.15 -15.92 11.60
CA HIS A 80 11.44 -15.28 11.26
C HIS A 80 11.34 -14.38 10.02
N ILE A 81 10.24 -13.63 9.87
CA ILE A 81 10.14 -12.63 8.83
C ILE A 81 10.54 -11.28 9.41
N GLU A 82 11.50 -10.61 8.77
CA GLU A 82 11.85 -9.23 9.05
C GLU A 82 10.60 -8.32 8.96
N LEU A 83 10.54 -7.29 9.77
CA LEU A 83 9.43 -6.34 9.89
C LEU A 83 8.13 -6.90 10.51
N VAL A 84 8.05 -8.19 10.84
CA VAL A 84 6.90 -8.72 11.57
C VAL A 84 6.94 -8.25 13.01
N ARG A 85 5.84 -7.65 13.44
CA ARG A 85 5.65 -7.17 14.80
C ARG A 85 4.24 -7.44 15.29
N ARG A 86 4.05 -7.44 16.60
CA ARG A 86 2.71 -7.47 17.20
C ARG A 86 2.08 -6.09 17.10
N GLN A 87 0.92 -6.01 16.44
CA GLN A 87 0.19 -4.76 16.26
C GLN A 87 -1.30 -5.03 16.10
N TYR A 88 -2.11 -4.03 16.39
CA TYR A 88 -3.56 -4.13 16.21
C TYR A 88 -3.90 -4.18 14.72
N SER A 89 -4.81 -5.07 14.36
CA SER A 89 -5.39 -5.20 13.02
C SER A 89 -6.90 -4.98 13.10
N GLY A 90 -7.40 -4.00 12.37
CA GLY A 90 -8.85 -3.75 12.26
C GLY A 90 -9.58 -4.95 11.68
N ASN A 91 -9.01 -5.61 10.67
CA ASN A 91 -9.61 -6.79 10.04
C ASN A 91 -9.69 -8.01 10.98
N ALA A 92 -8.70 -8.18 11.85
CA ALA A 92 -8.68 -9.29 12.83
C ALA A 92 -9.37 -8.91 14.15
N HIS A 93 -9.79 -7.66 14.33
CA HIS A 93 -10.33 -7.11 15.57
C HIS A 93 -9.47 -7.41 16.80
N GLY A 94 -8.14 -7.41 16.63
CA GLY A 94 -7.22 -7.79 17.68
C GLY A 94 -5.75 -7.57 17.35
N VAL A 95 -4.88 -7.91 18.31
CA VAL A 95 -3.43 -7.83 18.16
C VAL A 95 -2.90 -9.09 17.49
N ILE A 96 -2.34 -8.96 16.29
CA ILE A 96 -1.74 -10.06 15.53
C ILE A 96 -0.25 -9.81 15.25
N ALA A 97 0.47 -10.88 14.90
CA ALA A 97 1.82 -10.79 14.35
C ALA A 97 1.73 -10.53 12.83
N GLY A 98 2.20 -9.38 12.38
CA GLY A 98 2.09 -9.03 10.96
C GLY A 98 2.95 -7.84 10.56
N ILE A 99 2.95 -7.53 9.28
CA ILE A 99 3.63 -6.38 8.69
C ILE A 99 2.59 -5.29 8.45
N GLY A 100 2.79 -4.11 9.05
CA GLY A 100 1.94 -2.96 8.84
C GLY A 100 2.27 -2.25 7.52
N LEU A 101 1.23 -1.85 6.80
CA LEU A 101 1.30 -1.05 5.57
C LEU A 101 0.45 0.19 5.72
N VAL A 102 0.99 1.34 5.36
CA VAL A 102 0.21 2.58 5.17
C VAL A 102 0.11 2.84 3.68
N ASN A 103 -1.09 2.91 3.17
CA ASN A 103 -1.39 3.05 1.75
C ASN A 103 -1.85 4.47 1.41
N CYS A 104 -1.47 4.94 0.22
CA CYS A 104 -1.96 6.18 -0.38
C CYS A 104 -2.62 5.85 -1.72
N VAL A 105 -3.93 6.05 -1.79
CA VAL A 105 -4.74 5.76 -2.98
C VAL A 105 -5.21 7.08 -3.58
N TYR A 106 -5.07 7.24 -4.87
CA TYR A 106 -5.68 8.32 -5.65
C TYR A 106 -6.98 7.85 -6.28
N VAL A 107 -8.02 8.65 -6.19
CA VAL A 107 -9.33 8.39 -6.82
C VAL A 107 -9.67 9.55 -7.75
N ASN A 108 -10.03 9.24 -8.99
CA ASN A 108 -10.61 10.19 -9.91
C ASN A 108 -12.13 9.99 -9.98
N PRO A 109 -12.94 10.91 -9.42
CA PRO A 109 -14.40 10.78 -9.39
C PRO A 109 -15.06 10.98 -10.77
N GLU A 110 -14.32 11.49 -11.75
CA GLU A 110 -14.84 11.74 -13.10
C GLU A 110 -14.75 10.50 -13.99
N THR A 111 -13.79 9.62 -13.69
CA THR A 111 -13.57 8.37 -14.45
C THR A 111 -13.91 7.13 -13.63
N ASP A 112 -14.29 7.30 -12.38
CA ASP A 112 -14.53 6.23 -11.40
C ASP A 112 -13.37 5.26 -11.27
N GLN A 113 -12.14 5.79 -11.36
CA GLN A 113 -10.91 5.01 -11.27
C GLN A 113 -10.17 5.33 -9.98
N PHE A 114 -9.56 4.30 -9.41
CA PHE A 114 -8.68 4.44 -8.26
C PHE A 114 -7.35 3.71 -8.48
N TRP A 115 -6.27 4.25 -7.89
CA TRP A 115 -4.92 3.76 -8.05
C TRP A 115 -4.15 3.84 -6.75
N LEU A 116 -3.51 2.76 -6.34
CA LEU A 116 -2.49 2.82 -5.31
C LEU A 116 -1.29 3.59 -5.88
N ILE A 117 -0.98 4.76 -5.31
CA ILE A 117 0.07 5.65 -5.83
C ILE A 117 1.32 5.68 -4.95
N ASP A 118 1.19 5.29 -3.69
CA ASP A 118 2.31 5.18 -2.76
C ASP A 118 1.95 4.20 -1.63
N TYR A 119 2.96 3.64 -0.97
CA TYR A 119 2.81 2.86 0.26
C TYR A 119 4.04 2.98 1.13
N ARG A 120 3.88 2.73 2.43
CA ARG A 120 4.97 2.64 3.39
C ARG A 120 4.84 1.38 4.22
N LEU A 121 5.97 0.73 4.48
CA LEU A 121 6.07 -0.33 5.47
C LEU A 121 6.21 0.32 6.85
N PHE A 122 5.37 -0.10 7.79
CA PHE A 122 5.42 0.43 9.15
C PHE A 122 6.45 -0.35 9.99
N ALA A 123 7.61 0.27 10.20
CA ALA A 123 8.76 -0.33 10.88
C ALA A 123 9.44 0.66 11.85
N PRO A 124 8.72 1.15 12.88
CA PRO A 124 9.20 2.23 13.76
C PRO A 124 10.49 1.91 14.51
N GLU A 125 10.81 0.63 14.71
CA GLU A 125 12.09 0.21 15.29
C GLU A 125 13.28 0.47 14.34
N THR A 126 13.02 0.59 13.04
CA THR A 126 14.06 0.78 12.01
C THR A 126 14.22 2.23 11.63
N ASP A 127 13.12 2.95 11.42
CA ASP A 127 13.11 4.33 10.90
C ASP A 127 12.65 5.38 11.92
N GLY A 128 12.18 4.96 13.09
CA GLY A 128 11.68 5.83 14.15
C GLY A 128 10.37 6.55 13.83
N LYS A 129 9.69 6.17 12.73
CA LYS A 129 8.52 6.87 12.22
C LYS A 129 7.21 6.27 12.71
N THR A 130 6.26 7.13 12.97
CA THR A 130 4.85 6.75 13.18
C THR A 130 4.13 6.62 11.84
N LYS A 131 2.95 6.01 11.83
CA LYS A 131 2.09 5.99 10.65
C LYS A 131 1.69 7.40 10.19
N LEU A 132 1.55 8.34 11.14
CA LEU A 132 1.27 9.75 10.85
C LEU A 132 2.43 10.44 10.12
N ASP A 133 3.67 10.15 10.51
CA ASP A 133 4.85 10.65 9.81
C ASP A 133 4.88 10.16 8.36
N HIS A 134 4.55 8.89 8.15
CA HIS A 134 4.44 8.32 6.80
C HIS A 134 3.35 9.01 5.97
N VAL A 135 2.17 9.28 6.54
CA VAL A 135 1.10 10.03 5.85
C VAL A 135 1.57 11.44 5.50
N ALA A 136 2.18 12.16 6.43
CA ALA A 136 2.70 13.50 6.20
C ALA A 136 3.75 13.53 5.07
N GLU A 137 4.68 12.57 5.06
CA GLU A 137 5.68 12.43 3.99
C GLU A 137 5.05 12.13 2.63
N MET A 138 4.06 11.21 2.57
CA MET A 138 3.36 10.90 1.34
C MET A 138 2.58 12.11 0.81
N LEU A 139 1.88 12.84 1.68
CA LEU A 139 1.20 14.09 1.31
C LEU A 139 2.17 15.14 0.76
N ALA A 140 3.33 15.31 1.39
CA ALA A 140 4.36 16.25 0.93
C ALA A 140 4.92 15.89 -0.47
N GLN A 141 4.85 14.62 -0.88
CA GLN A 141 5.31 14.16 -2.19
C GLN A 141 4.27 14.37 -3.31
N LEU A 142 3.00 14.63 -2.99
CA LEU A 142 1.94 14.73 -4.01
C LEU A 142 2.14 15.94 -4.94
N ALA A 143 2.43 17.10 -4.38
CA ALA A 143 2.66 18.32 -5.17
C ALA A 143 3.90 18.22 -6.09
N PRO A 144 5.07 17.78 -5.62
CA PRO A 144 6.23 17.53 -6.50
C PRO A 144 5.97 16.51 -7.59
N ARG A 145 5.09 15.53 -7.36
CA ARG A 145 4.68 14.52 -8.37
C ARG A 145 3.63 15.04 -9.35
N GLY A 146 3.14 16.27 -9.17
CA GLY A 146 2.10 16.86 -10.00
C GLY A 146 0.72 16.23 -9.81
N VAL A 147 0.45 15.64 -8.65
CA VAL A 147 -0.86 15.04 -8.34
C VAL A 147 -1.86 16.15 -8.03
N ALA A 148 -2.85 16.33 -8.91
CA ALA A 148 -3.95 17.24 -8.65
C ALA A 148 -5.02 16.53 -7.81
N TYR A 149 -5.39 17.10 -6.68
CA TYR A 149 -6.44 16.59 -5.79
C TYR A 149 -7.03 17.74 -4.99
N ARG A 150 -8.25 17.58 -4.50
CA ARG A 150 -8.93 18.55 -3.63
C ARG A 150 -9.14 18.00 -2.22
N THR A 151 -9.45 16.72 -2.11
CA THR A 151 -9.95 16.13 -0.88
C THR A 151 -9.02 15.05 -0.38
N VAL A 152 -8.84 15.00 0.93
CA VAL A 152 -8.14 13.92 1.64
C VAL A 152 -9.15 13.15 2.47
N LEU A 153 -9.16 11.82 2.31
CA LEU A 153 -9.97 10.91 3.10
C LEU A 153 -9.05 10.06 3.99
N MET A 154 -9.46 9.85 5.23
CA MET A 154 -8.66 9.08 6.18
C MET A 154 -9.55 8.47 7.27
N ASP A 155 -9.03 7.46 7.98
CA ASP A 155 -9.64 6.97 9.20
C ASP A 155 -9.47 7.99 10.34
N SER A 156 -10.38 7.93 11.32
CA SER A 156 -10.35 8.74 12.55
C SER A 156 -9.02 8.65 13.30
N TRP A 157 -8.34 7.52 13.21
CA TRP A 157 -7.04 7.30 13.82
C TRP A 157 -5.97 8.28 13.31
N TYR A 158 -6.07 8.74 12.06
CA TYR A 158 -5.16 9.74 11.48
C TYR A 158 -5.58 11.18 11.77
N ALA A 159 -6.75 11.40 12.37
CA ALA A 159 -7.36 12.71 12.60
C ALA A 159 -6.66 13.47 13.73
N THR A 160 -5.53 14.10 13.45
CA THR A 160 -4.78 14.92 14.41
C THR A 160 -4.89 16.40 14.10
N THR A 161 -4.85 17.23 15.15
CA THR A 161 -4.87 18.69 15.01
C THR A 161 -3.75 19.22 14.12
N ALA A 162 -2.56 18.62 14.18
CA ALA A 162 -1.42 18.99 13.35
C ALA A 162 -1.70 18.76 11.86
N LEU A 163 -2.22 17.56 11.51
CA LEU A 163 -2.56 17.22 10.14
C LEU A 163 -3.68 18.11 9.60
N PHE A 164 -4.71 18.38 10.41
CA PHE A 164 -5.80 19.27 10.01
C PHE A 164 -5.33 20.69 9.74
N LYS A 165 -4.48 21.26 10.60
CA LYS A 165 -3.90 22.59 10.37
C LYS A 165 -3.10 22.62 9.06
N TRP A 166 -2.33 21.58 8.77
CA TRP A 166 -1.58 21.48 7.54
C TRP A 166 -2.49 21.41 6.31
N LEU A 167 -3.55 20.59 6.34
CA LEU A 167 -4.51 20.45 5.25
C LEU A 167 -5.27 21.76 5.00
N LEU A 168 -5.71 22.45 6.04
CA LEU A 168 -6.36 23.76 5.94
C LEU A 168 -5.42 24.83 5.36
N ALA A 169 -4.17 24.86 5.77
CA ALA A 169 -3.18 25.79 5.22
C ALA A 169 -2.89 25.52 3.73
N ALA A 170 -3.05 24.26 3.29
CA ALA A 170 -2.90 23.85 1.90
C ALA A 170 -4.20 24.00 1.07
N ASP A 171 -5.26 24.61 1.62
CA ASP A 171 -6.60 24.73 1.02
C ASP A 171 -7.16 23.38 0.57
N ARG A 172 -7.06 22.34 1.43
CA ARG A 172 -7.57 21.00 1.19
C ARG A 172 -8.80 20.72 2.04
N ILE A 173 -9.80 20.08 1.42
CA ILE A 173 -10.94 19.52 2.12
C ILE A 173 -10.49 18.18 2.70
N PHE A 174 -10.95 17.84 3.89
CA PHE A 174 -10.68 16.53 4.47
C PHE A 174 -11.95 15.95 5.11
N TYR A 175 -12.06 14.64 5.03
CA TYR A 175 -13.08 13.86 5.73
C TYR A 175 -12.39 12.72 6.45
N TYR A 176 -12.92 12.39 7.61
CA TYR A 176 -12.51 11.22 8.36
C TYR A 176 -13.75 10.49 8.89
N HIS A 177 -13.63 9.18 9.00
CA HIS A 177 -14.70 8.36 9.58
C HIS A 177 -14.65 8.53 11.10
N ALA A 178 -15.67 9.14 11.70
CA ALA A 178 -15.79 9.22 13.16
C ALA A 178 -16.50 7.94 13.64
N GLU A 179 -15.78 7.09 14.36
CA GLU A 179 -16.42 6.02 15.12
C GLU A 179 -17.28 6.65 16.22
N LYS A 180 -18.50 6.09 16.39
CA LYS A 180 -19.43 6.50 17.45
C LYS A 180 -19.10 5.82 18.76
#